data_27e0091e153690b3fba93ab3b89c3de1
#
_entry.id   27e0091e153690b3fba93ab3b89c3de1
#
_cell.length_a   1.000
_cell.length_b   1.000
_cell.length_c   1.000
_cell.angle_alpha   90.00
_cell.angle_beta   90.00
_cell.angle_gamma   90.00
#
_symmetry.space_group_name_H-M   'P 1'
#
loop_
_entity.id
_entity.type
_entity.pdbx_description
1 polymer ?
#
loop_
_entity_poly.entity_id
_entity_poly.type
_entity_poly.pdbx_seq_one_letter_code
_entity_poly.pdbx_strand_id
1 'polypeptide(L)'
;MGRTMCPGQDTAFWRPGDIYEVTCGQCGAEIEFFKDDSSRRCPGCGTRVQNPKLNLGCAQWCEHAKECLGYDPKAVLEVEGDQTSLVDRLIAAMKQTFGQDQRRIAHALGVLERAKEIMRGEQGADPKVVLAAAVLHDIGIQEAERKHGSNAGRWQEIEGPPIALPIMKELGLDEATRDHVAQIIANHHSAKDIDTLEFRVLWDADWLVNIPEEYPDHTPERMEKLIHKVFKTATGRKLALERLLPQPEALPA
;
A
#
# COMPACT_ATOMS: atom_id res chain seq x y z
N MET A 1 -43.43 -5.82 18.54
CA MET A 1 -42.60 -4.62 18.33
C MET A 1 -41.84 -4.86 17.04
N GLY A 2 -42.21 -4.14 15.97
CA GLY A 2 -41.55 -4.28 14.67
C GLY A 2 -40.09 -3.82 14.77
N ARG A 3 -39.15 -4.65 14.30
CA ARG A 3 -37.74 -4.22 14.10
C ARG A 3 -37.77 -3.08 13.10
N THR A 4 -37.34 -1.91 13.53
CA THR A 4 -37.10 -0.78 12.63
C THR A 4 -35.91 -1.19 11.72
N MET A 5 -36.21 -1.55 10.47
CA MET A 5 -35.20 -1.86 9.50
C MET A 5 -34.55 -0.57 9.02
N CYS A 6 -33.20 -0.59 8.86
CA CYS A 6 -32.45 0.50 8.28
C CYS A 6 -32.92 0.74 6.83
N PRO A 7 -33.10 2.00 6.37
CA PRO A 7 -33.50 2.30 4.99
C PRO A 7 -32.59 1.64 3.93
N GLY A 8 -31.33 1.39 4.25
CA GLY A 8 -30.41 0.67 3.37
C GLY A 8 -30.72 -0.83 3.22
N GLN A 9 -31.39 -1.43 4.20
CA GLN A 9 -31.79 -2.85 4.22
C GLN A 9 -33.24 -3.05 3.82
N ASP A 10 -34.04 -1.98 3.75
CA ASP A 10 -35.45 -2.06 3.36
C ASP A 10 -35.52 -2.09 1.81
N THR A 11 -35.95 -3.25 1.28
CA THR A 11 -36.10 -3.49 -0.16
C THR A 11 -37.09 -2.53 -0.85
N ALA A 12 -37.97 -1.85 -0.09
CA ALA A 12 -38.87 -0.82 -0.63
C ALA A 12 -38.11 0.41 -1.19
N PHE A 13 -36.89 0.65 -0.75
CA PHE A 13 -36.04 1.76 -1.21
C PHE A 13 -34.96 1.35 -2.21
N TRP A 14 -34.97 0.10 -2.68
CA TRP A 14 -33.98 -0.40 -3.61
C TRP A 14 -34.29 0.04 -5.05
N ARG A 15 -33.24 0.29 -5.82
CA ARG A 15 -33.28 0.75 -7.21
C ARG A 15 -32.81 -0.36 -8.14
N PRO A 16 -33.17 -0.32 -9.44
CA PRO A 16 -32.49 -1.15 -10.44
C PRO A 16 -30.97 -0.92 -10.39
N GLY A 17 -30.21 -1.98 -10.15
CA GLY A 17 -28.73 -1.90 -9.95
C GLY A 17 -28.25 -2.07 -8.51
N ASP A 18 -29.17 -2.15 -7.52
CA ASP A 18 -28.84 -2.52 -6.14
C ASP A 18 -28.64 -4.04 -5.97
N ILE A 19 -28.99 -4.81 -7.02
CA ILE A 19 -28.66 -6.23 -7.21
C ILE A 19 -27.81 -6.32 -8.47
N TYR A 20 -26.65 -6.98 -8.38
CA TYR A 20 -25.69 -7.07 -9.48
C TYR A 20 -24.82 -8.32 -9.38
N GLU A 21 -24.24 -8.72 -10.48
CA GLU A 21 -23.35 -9.88 -10.56
C GLU A 21 -21.88 -9.45 -10.52
N VAL A 22 -21.06 -10.28 -9.88
CA VAL A 22 -19.61 -10.12 -9.79
C VAL A 22 -18.96 -11.45 -10.18
N THR A 23 -18.01 -11.43 -11.10
CA THR A 23 -17.27 -12.62 -11.51
C THR A 23 -16.25 -13.00 -10.42
N CYS A 24 -16.26 -14.24 -10.01
CA CYS A 24 -15.28 -14.79 -9.08
C CYS A 24 -13.88 -14.80 -9.69
N GLY A 25 -12.93 -14.10 -9.10
CA GLY A 25 -11.55 -14.07 -9.58
C GLY A 25 -10.80 -15.41 -9.50
N GLN A 26 -11.35 -16.39 -8.75
CA GLN A 26 -10.74 -17.71 -8.60
C GLN A 26 -11.22 -18.75 -9.63
N CYS A 27 -12.52 -18.75 -9.98
CA CYS A 27 -13.09 -19.79 -10.81
C CYS A 27 -13.97 -19.29 -11.96
N GLY A 28 -14.14 -17.97 -12.11
CA GLY A 28 -14.93 -17.38 -13.17
C GLY A 28 -16.47 -17.48 -12.98
N ALA A 29 -16.96 -18.10 -11.91
CA ALA A 29 -18.40 -18.20 -11.64
C ALA A 29 -18.99 -16.83 -11.27
N GLU A 30 -20.21 -16.58 -11.71
CA GLU A 30 -20.95 -15.37 -11.35
C GLU A 30 -21.53 -15.49 -9.95
N ILE A 31 -21.44 -14.40 -9.19
CA ILE A 31 -21.91 -14.27 -7.80
C ILE A 31 -22.87 -13.09 -7.76
N GLU A 32 -24.12 -13.34 -7.44
CA GLU A 32 -25.11 -12.28 -7.22
C GLU A 32 -24.84 -11.59 -5.88
N PHE A 33 -24.71 -10.29 -5.89
CA PHE A 33 -24.59 -9.42 -4.71
C PHE A 33 -25.81 -8.51 -4.57
N PHE A 34 -26.24 -8.35 -3.35
CA PHE A 34 -27.12 -7.27 -2.95
C PHE A 34 -26.28 -6.10 -2.41
N LYS A 35 -26.77 -4.87 -2.52
CA LYS A 35 -26.01 -3.68 -2.12
C LYS A 35 -25.58 -3.68 -0.64
N ASP A 36 -26.34 -4.39 0.21
CA ASP A 36 -26.12 -4.53 1.66
C ASP A 36 -25.27 -5.74 2.06
N ASP A 37 -24.93 -6.61 1.10
CA ASP A 37 -24.00 -7.71 1.35
C ASP A 37 -22.58 -7.16 1.58
N SER A 38 -21.95 -7.55 2.67
CA SER A 38 -20.54 -7.24 2.90
C SER A 38 -19.61 -8.22 2.14
N SER A 39 -20.01 -9.48 2.03
CA SER A 39 -19.32 -10.54 1.29
C SER A 39 -20.24 -11.70 1.01
N ARG A 40 -19.95 -12.46 -0.08
CA ARG A 40 -20.65 -13.71 -0.40
C ARG A 40 -19.70 -14.84 -0.67
N ARG A 41 -20.15 -16.09 -0.46
CA ARG A 41 -19.40 -17.28 -0.87
C ARG A 41 -19.68 -17.58 -2.33
N CYS A 42 -18.62 -17.77 -3.11
CA CYS A 42 -18.74 -18.20 -4.52
C CYS A 42 -19.46 -19.55 -4.61
N PRO A 43 -20.53 -19.67 -5.40
CA PRO A 43 -21.26 -20.94 -5.57
C PRO A 43 -20.40 -22.01 -6.28
N GLY A 44 -19.40 -21.59 -7.08
CA GLY A 44 -18.56 -22.51 -7.83
C GLY A 44 -17.38 -23.09 -7.03
N CYS A 45 -16.69 -22.27 -6.22
CA CYS A 45 -15.46 -22.71 -5.53
C CYS A 45 -15.48 -22.49 -4.01
N GLY A 46 -16.56 -21.93 -3.44
CA GLY A 46 -16.67 -21.66 -1.99
C GLY A 46 -15.83 -20.50 -1.46
N THR A 47 -14.99 -19.87 -2.28
CA THR A 47 -14.18 -18.71 -1.90
C THR A 47 -15.06 -17.56 -1.46
N ARG A 48 -14.67 -16.87 -0.39
CA ARG A 48 -15.37 -15.68 0.10
C ARG A 48 -14.94 -14.47 -0.73
N VAL A 49 -15.90 -13.85 -1.40
CA VAL A 49 -15.69 -12.66 -2.24
C VAL A 49 -16.30 -11.46 -1.53
N GLN A 50 -15.51 -10.39 -1.37
CA GLN A 50 -15.96 -9.13 -0.80
C GLN A 50 -16.82 -8.38 -1.83
N ASN A 51 -17.81 -7.63 -1.35
CA ASN A 51 -18.63 -6.79 -2.22
C ASN A 51 -17.85 -5.57 -2.74
N PRO A 52 -17.52 -5.50 -4.04
CA PRO A 52 -16.73 -4.40 -4.58
C PRO A 52 -17.47 -3.06 -4.65
N LYS A 53 -18.81 -3.07 -4.49
CA LYS A 53 -19.65 -1.87 -4.50
C LYS A 53 -20.21 -1.52 -3.11
N LEU A 54 -19.67 -2.13 -2.05
CA LEU A 54 -20.11 -1.87 -0.70
C LEU A 54 -19.88 -0.39 -0.36
N ASN A 55 -20.97 0.34 -0.13
CA ASN A 55 -20.93 1.73 0.29
C ASN A 55 -21.25 1.82 1.79
N LEU A 56 -20.23 2.02 2.59
CA LEU A 56 -20.33 2.14 4.05
C LEU A 56 -20.60 3.59 4.51
N GLY A 57 -21.01 4.48 3.62
CA GLY A 57 -21.24 5.89 3.95
C GLY A 57 -22.18 6.10 5.16
N CYS A 58 -23.18 5.23 5.36
CA CYS A 58 -24.04 5.28 6.54
C CYS A 58 -23.35 4.80 7.82
N ALA A 59 -22.33 3.95 7.72
CA ALA A 59 -21.63 3.40 8.88
C ALA A 59 -20.83 4.44 9.66
N GLN A 60 -20.49 5.56 9.04
CA GLN A 60 -19.76 6.65 9.68
C GLN A 60 -20.58 7.36 10.78
N TRP A 61 -21.89 7.34 10.69
CA TRP A 61 -22.79 8.06 11.60
C TRP A 61 -23.90 7.20 12.21
N CYS A 62 -24.02 5.94 11.81
CA CYS A 62 -25.07 5.04 12.29
C CYS A 62 -24.70 4.43 13.65
N GLU A 63 -25.58 4.57 14.66
CA GLU A 63 -25.38 3.99 15.99
C GLU A 63 -25.39 2.45 15.99
N HIS A 64 -26.02 1.82 14.99
CA HIS A 64 -26.15 0.37 14.85
C HIS A 64 -25.15 -0.22 13.83
N ALA A 65 -24.17 0.55 13.39
CA ALA A 65 -23.22 0.12 12.38
C ALA A 65 -22.45 -1.15 12.79
N LYS A 66 -22.04 -1.26 14.05
CA LYS A 66 -21.34 -2.41 14.61
C LYS A 66 -22.17 -3.70 14.57
N GLU A 67 -23.46 -3.60 14.86
CA GLU A 67 -24.39 -4.74 14.85
C GLU A 67 -24.69 -5.17 13.40
N CYS A 68 -24.76 -4.21 12.48
CA CYS A 68 -25.03 -4.44 11.07
C CYS A 68 -23.85 -5.06 10.32
N LEU A 69 -22.62 -4.61 10.61
CA LEU A 69 -21.39 -5.00 9.90
C LEU A 69 -20.65 -6.15 10.58
N GLY A 70 -20.95 -6.44 11.85
CA GLY A 70 -20.22 -7.42 12.65
C GLY A 70 -18.84 -6.94 13.15
N TYR A 71 -18.47 -5.69 12.86
CA TYR A 71 -17.29 -5.00 13.38
C TYR A 71 -17.62 -3.52 13.61
N ASP A 72 -16.81 -2.84 14.41
CA ASP A 72 -16.98 -1.41 14.67
C ASP A 72 -16.36 -0.59 13.53
N PRO A 73 -17.18 0.03 12.65
CA PRO A 73 -16.64 0.81 11.53
C PRO A 73 -15.92 2.07 12.00
N LYS A 74 -16.22 2.59 13.21
CA LYS A 74 -15.49 3.73 13.78
C LYS A 74 -14.09 3.31 14.17
N ALA A 75 -13.89 2.11 14.71
CA ALA A 75 -12.57 1.57 14.98
C ALA A 75 -11.74 1.38 13.70
N VAL A 76 -12.37 0.96 12.59
CA VAL A 76 -11.70 0.85 11.28
C VAL A 76 -11.43 2.23 10.69
N LEU A 77 -12.37 3.16 10.79
CA LEU A 77 -12.20 4.56 10.33
C LEU A 77 -11.22 5.35 11.20
N GLU A 78 -11.18 5.07 12.50
CA GLU A 78 -10.16 5.63 13.41
C GLU A 78 -8.76 5.11 13.05
N VAL A 79 -8.64 3.84 12.67
CA VAL A 79 -7.36 3.28 12.17
C VAL A 79 -6.99 3.90 10.81
N GLU A 80 -7.93 4.07 9.89
CA GLU A 80 -7.68 4.77 8.62
C GLU A 80 -7.44 6.27 8.84
N GLY A 81 -8.17 6.91 9.74
CA GLY A 81 -7.99 8.32 10.11
C GLY A 81 -6.65 8.57 10.80
N ASP A 82 -6.25 7.69 11.71
CA ASP A 82 -4.95 7.76 12.39
C ASP A 82 -3.79 7.46 11.43
N GLN A 83 -3.94 6.50 10.53
CA GLN A 83 -2.94 6.20 9.49
C GLN A 83 -2.80 7.35 8.47
N THR A 84 -3.90 7.97 8.04
CA THR A 84 -3.86 9.14 7.15
C THR A 84 -3.17 10.30 7.86
N SER A 85 -3.53 10.58 9.10
CA SER A 85 -2.87 11.60 9.92
C SER A 85 -1.38 11.28 10.17
N LEU A 86 -1.02 10.01 10.43
CA LEU A 86 0.37 9.59 10.58
C LEU A 86 1.16 9.79 9.29
N VAL A 87 0.61 9.36 8.15
CA VAL A 87 1.26 9.53 6.84
C VAL A 87 1.47 10.99 6.50
N ASP A 88 0.48 11.85 6.72
CA ASP A 88 0.61 13.29 6.46
C ASP A 88 1.69 13.92 7.33
N ARG A 89 1.77 13.52 8.60
CA ARG A 89 2.81 13.97 9.54
C ARG A 89 4.20 13.46 9.14
N LEU A 90 4.32 12.21 8.70
CA LEU A 90 5.57 11.66 8.15
C LEU A 90 6.01 12.41 6.90
N ILE A 91 5.10 12.68 5.97
CA ILE A 91 5.36 13.47 4.76
C ILE A 91 5.81 14.90 5.13
N ALA A 92 5.18 15.53 6.12
CA ALA A 92 5.58 16.85 6.58
C ALA A 92 7.00 16.86 7.14
N ALA A 93 7.35 15.88 7.98
CA ALA A 93 8.70 15.73 8.54
C ALA A 93 9.75 15.44 7.45
N MET A 94 9.45 14.56 6.50
CA MET A 94 10.30 14.28 5.34
C MET A 94 10.53 15.54 4.52
N LYS A 95 9.48 16.29 4.19
CA LYS A 95 9.60 17.57 3.45
C LYS A 95 10.42 18.60 4.23
N GLN A 96 10.28 18.66 5.54
CA GLN A 96 11.09 19.54 6.39
C GLN A 96 12.57 19.17 6.29
N THR A 97 12.90 17.88 6.31
CA THR A 97 14.28 17.39 6.20
C THR A 97 14.87 17.67 4.83
N PHE A 98 14.15 17.37 3.75
CA PHE A 98 14.64 17.60 2.37
C PHE A 98 14.60 19.07 1.94
N GLY A 99 13.80 19.92 2.59
CA GLY A 99 13.69 21.35 2.28
C GLY A 99 13.24 21.60 0.85
N GLN A 100 14.14 22.13 0.01
CA GLN A 100 13.84 22.50 -1.40
C GLN A 100 14.11 21.37 -2.41
N ASP A 101 14.54 20.20 -1.95
CA ASP A 101 14.85 19.08 -2.83
C ASP A 101 13.60 18.36 -3.33
N GLN A 102 12.97 18.98 -4.34
CA GLN A 102 11.71 18.51 -4.92
C GLN A 102 11.85 17.11 -5.57
N ARG A 103 13.05 16.77 -6.06
CA ARG A 103 13.28 15.46 -6.68
C ARG A 103 13.16 14.33 -5.65
N ARG A 104 13.83 14.47 -4.50
CA ARG A 104 13.76 13.46 -3.42
C ARG A 104 12.38 13.39 -2.79
N ILE A 105 11.72 14.54 -2.62
CA ILE A 105 10.34 14.58 -2.15
C ILE A 105 9.41 13.83 -3.11
N ALA A 106 9.51 14.09 -4.41
CA ALA A 106 8.69 13.43 -5.43
C ALA A 106 8.96 11.91 -5.48
N HIS A 107 10.25 11.50 -5.36
CA HIS A 107 10.63 10.10 -5.29
C HIS A 107 9.97 9.40 -4.09
N ALA A 108 10.15 9.92 -2.87
CA ALA A 108 9.55 9.33 -1.66
C ALA A 108 8.01 9.23 -1.74
N LEU A 109 7.34 10.24 -2.31
CA LEU A 109 5.90 10.19 -2.56
C LEU A 109 5.53 9.14 -3.61
N GLY A 110 6.33 8.99 -4.66
CA GLY A 110 6.16 7.94 -5.66
C GLY A 110 6.28 6.55 -5.04
N VAL A 111 7.31 6.32 -4.23
CA VAL A 111 7.52 5.04 -3.50
C VAL A 111 6.36 4.76 -2.55
N LEU A 112 5.88 5.77 -1.82
CA LEU A 112 4.71 5.64 -0.94
C LEU A 112 3.47 5.15 -1.71
N GLU A 113 3.16 5.72 -2.87
CA GLU A 113 2.01 5.29 -3.67
C GLU A 113 2.17 3.86 -4.19
N ARG A 114 3.36 3.47 -4.64
CA ARG A 114 3.64 2.09 -5.06
C ARG A 114 3.55 1.10 -3.88
N ALA A 115 4.07 1.47 -2.70
CA ALA A 115 3.99 0.66 -1.50
C ALA A 115 2.53 0.41 -1.08
N LYS A 116 1.69 1.44 -1.09
CA LYS A 116 0.25 1.30 -0.83
C LYS A 116 -0.43 0.34 -1.81
N GLU A 117 -0.05 0.40 -3.06
CA GLU A 117 -0.62 -0.44 -4.11
C GLU A 117 -0.20 -1.92 -3.95
N ILE A 118 1.08 -2.17 -3.71
CA ILE A 118 1.60 -3.53 -3.47
C ILE A 118 0.97 -4.11 -2.21
N MET A 119 0.91 -3.35 -1.12
CA MET A 119 0.35 -3.78 0.17
C MET A 119 -1.11 -4.26 0.07
N ARG A 120 -1.91 -3.70 -0.86
CA ARG A 120 -3.30 -4.19 -1.08
C ARG A 120 -3.36 -5.65 -1.53
N GLY A 121 -2.34 -6.14 -2.23
CA GLY A 121 -2.25 -7.53 -2.68
C GLY A 121 -1.45 -8.44 -1.77
N GLU A 122 -0.70 -7.88 -0.83
CA GLU A 122 0.17 -8.63 0.11
C GLU A 122 -0.44 -8.60 1.52
N GLN A 123 -1.15 -9.67 1.89
CA GLN A 123 -1.80 -9.75 3.21
C GLN A 123 -0.78 -10.02 4.31
N GLY A 124 -0.94 -9.33 5.44
CA GLY A 124 -0.15 -9.55 6.67
C GLY A 124 1.00 -8.57 6.89
N ALA A 125 1.27 -7.65 5.95
CA ALA A 125 2.19 -6.56 6.19
C ALA A 125 1.61 -5.56 7.19
N ASP A 126 2.43 -5.06 8.12
CA ASP A 126 2.04 -3.96 9.02
C ASP A 126 2.02 -2.63 8.24
N PRO A 127 0.84 -2.00 8.05
CA PRO A 127 0.75 -0.77 7.30
C PRO A 127 1.56 0.38 7.91
N LYS A 128 1.68 0.44 9.25
CA LYS A 128 2.45 1.52 9.91
C LYS A 128 3.92 1.41 9.54
N VAL A 129 4.46 0.20 9.54
CA VAL A 129 5.85 -0.06 9.16
C VAL A 129 6.08 0.26 7.69
N VAL A 130 5.23 -0.26 6.79
CA VAL A 130 5.36 -0.05 5.33
C VAL A 130 5.29 1.44 4.98
N LEU A 131 4.28 2.16 5.50
CA LEU A 131 4.07 3.57 5.15
C LEU A 131 5.19 4.46 5.70
N ALA A 132 5.66 4.20 6.93
CA ALA A 132 6.78 4.94 7.51
C ALA A 132 8.09 4.66 6.76
N ALA A 133 8.36 3.40 6.43
CA ALA A 133 9.53 3.03 5.65
C ALA A 133 9.50 3.66 4.25
N ALA A 134 8.36 3.64 3.55
CA ALA A 134 8.22 4.22 2.23
C ALA A 134 8.50 5.73 2.20
N VAL A 135 8.06 6.46 3.24
CA VAL A 135 8.29 7.92 3.33
C VAL A 135 9.73 8.25 3.74
N LEU A 136 10.35 7.41 4.58
CA LEU A 136 11.62 7.74 5.25
C LEU A 136 12.84 6.96 4.74
N HIS A 137 12.72 6.02 3.78
CA HIS A 137 13.83 5.15 3.37
C HIS A 137 15.08 5.93 2.96
N ASP A 138 14.91 7.00 2.21
CA ASP A 138 15.98 7.84 1.68
C ASP A 138 16.34 9.05 2.54
N ILE A 139 15.79 9.16 3.76
CA ILE A 139 15.93 10.36 4.61
C ILE A 139 17.40 10.69 4.93
N GLY A 140 18.29 9.70 4.82
CA GLY A 140 19.72 9.83 5.07
C GLY A 140 20.54 10.40 3.93
N ILE A 141 19.98 10.56 2.73
CA ILE A 141 20.75 10.84 1.51
C ILE A 141 21.52 12.18 1.56
N GLN A 142 20.89 13.26 2.08
CA GLN A 142 21.55 14.57 2.22
C GLN A 142 22.69 14.53 3.25
N GLU A 143 22.49 13.79 4.34
CA GLU A 143 23.51 13.62 5.36
C GLU A 143 24.67 12.75 4.88
N ALA A 144 24.37 11.73 4.05
CA ALA A 144 25.37 10.93 3.37
C ALA A 144 26.25 11.80 2.44
N GLU A 145 25.65 12.66 1.63
CA GLU A 145 26.36 13.63 0.79
C GLU A 145 27.19 14.60 1.63
N ARG A 146 26.62 15.14 2.70
CA ARG A 146 27.31 16.10 3.56
C ARG A 146 28.51 15.51 4.29
N LYS A 147 28.41 14.29 4.83
CA LYS A 147 29.46 13.65 5.62
C LYS A 147 30.51 12.93 4.78
N HIS A 148 30.05 12.27 3.71
CA HIS A 148 30.88 11.34 2.95
C HIS A 148 31.15 11.82 1.52
N GLY A 149 30.58 12.95 1.09
CA GLY A 149 30.69 13.46 -0.27
C GLY A 149 30.07 12.52 -1.32
N SER A 150 29.15 11.64 -0.91
CA SER A 150 28.59 10.60 -1.75
C SER A 150 27.19 10.19 -1.29
N ASN A 151 26.31 9.98 -2.26
CA ASN A 151 24.98 9.43 -2.05
C ASN A 151 24.91 7.90 -2.26
N ALA A 152 26.02 7.20 -2.22
CA ALA A 152 26.04 5.75 -2.36
C ALA A 152 25.18 5.08 -1.26
N GLY A 153 24.40 4.05 -1.65
CA GLY A 153 23.41 3.38 -0.78
C GLY A 153 23.95 3.00 0.60
N ARG A 154 25.21 2.49 0.66
CA ARG A 154 25.85 2.17 1.94
C ARG A 154 25.88 3.32 2.96
N TRP A 155 26.01 4.55 2.48
CA TRP A 155 26.03 5.72 3.36
C TRP A 155 24.64 6.17 3.74
N GLN A 156 23.68 6.00 2.86
CA GLN A 156 22.26 6.24 3.15
C GLN A 156 21.75 5.28 4.23
N GLU A 157 22.11 3.99 4.13
CA GLU A 157 21.81 2.96 5.12
C GLU A 157 22.37 3.29 6.53
N ILE A 158 23.53 3.94 6.59
CA ILE A 158 24.16 4.37 7.86
C ILE A 158 23.51 5.63 8.40
N GLU A 159 23.28 6.63 7.55
CA GLU A 159 22.82 7.95 8.00
C GLU A 159 21.31 8.08 8.12
N GLY A 160 20.55 7.19 7.50
CA GLY A 160 19.09 7.20 7.51
C GLY A 160 18.48 6.93 8.90
N PRO A 161 18.79 5.80 9.55
CA PRO A 161 18.20 5.45 10.84
C PRO A 161 18.36 6.52 11.93
N PRO A 162 19.53 7.16 12.12
CA PRO A 162 19.69 8.24 13.10
C PRO A 162 18.77 9.45 12.88
N ILE A 163 18.36 9.70 11.63
CA ILE A 163 17.45 10.80 11.28
C ILE A 163 15.99 10.34 11.43
N ALA A 164 15.67 9.12 10.97
CA ALA A 164 14.31 8.59 11.00
C ALA A 164 13.79 8.32 12.43
N LEU A 165 14.63 7.77 13.32
CA LEU A 165 14.24 7.39 14.69
C LEU A 165 13.66 8.54 15.51
N PRO A 166 14.29 9.74 15.59
CA PRO A 166 13.71 10.89 16.27
C PRO A 166 12.38 11.34 15.68
N ILE A 167 12.26 11.38 14.35
CA ILE A 167 11.02 11.73 13.65
C ILE A 167 9.89 10.79 14.06
N MET A 168 10.11 9.49 13.97
CA MET A 168 9.10 8.49 14.32
C MET A 168 8.73 8.52 15.80
N LYS A 169 9.70 8.80 16.69
CA LYS A 169 9.47 8.96 18.13
C LYS A 169 8.57 10.16 18.42
N GLU A 170 8.84 11.31 17.80
CA GLU A 170 8.03 12.52 17.93
C GLU A 170 6.59 12.31 17.41
N LEU A 171 6.45 11.53 16.37
CA LEU A 171 5.15 11.16 15.78
C LEU A 171 4.39 10.11 16.61
N GLY A 172 4.98 9.57 17.69
CA GLY A 172 4.34 8.66 18.63
C GLY A 172 4.30 7.20 18.17
N LEU A 173 5.15 6.80 17.21
CA LEU A 173 5.27 5.38 16.84
C LEU A 173 5.88 4.60 18.02
N ASP A 174 5.34 3.40 18.25
CA ASP A 174 5.87 2.49 19.27
C ASP A 174 7.28 2.00 18.93
N GLU A 175 8.00 1.48 19.94
CA GLU A 175 9.40 1.07 19.80
C GLU A 175 9.58 -0.03 18.76
N ALA A 176 8.73 -1.06 18.77
CA ALA A 176 8.83 -2.18 17.84
C ALA A 176 8.66 -1.72 16.38
N THR A 177 7.70 -0.84 16.11
CA THR A 177 7.50 -0.23 14.79
C THR A 177 8.72 0.60 14.39
N ARG A 178 9.26 1.45 15.28
CA ARG A 178 10.45 2.27 14.99
C ARG A 178 11.69 1.44 14.67
N ASP A 179 11.92 0.39 15.46
CA ASP A 179 13.07 -0.50 15.26
C ASP A 179 12.98 -1.24 13.93
N HIS A 180 11.78 -1.73 13.58
CA HIS A 180 11.57 -2.41 12.31
C HIS A 180 11.78 -1.45 11.12
N VAL A 181 11.21 -0.25 11.17
CA VAL A 181 11.44 0.77 10.12
C VAL A 181 12.92 1.14 10.01
N ALA A 182 13.61 1.32 11.14
CA ALA A 182 15.05 1.62 11.14
C ALA A 182 15.87 0.48 10.52
N GLN A 183 15.52 -0.80 10.78
CA GLN A 183 16.15 -1.94 10.13
C GLN A 183 15.89 -1.95 8.62
N ILE A 184 14.68 -1.62 8.17
CA ILE A 184 14.37 -1.50 6.75
C ILE A 184 15.24 -0.41 6.11
N ILE A 185 15.31 0.78 6.70
CA ILE A 185 16.13 1.90 6.21
C ILE A 185 17.61 1.52 6.16
N ALA A 186 18.11 0.80 7.18
CA ALA A 186 19.51 0.36 7.24
C ALA A 186 19.89 -0.70 6.20
N ASN A 187 18.94 -1.26 5.46
CA ASN A 187 19.18 -2.38 4.54
C ASN A 187 18.48 -2.22 3.19
N HIS A 188 17.87 -1.06 2.90
CA HIS A 188 17.01 -0.92 1.72
C HIS A 188 17.75 -0.93 0.38
N HIS A 189 19.06 -0.75 0.36
CA HIS A 189 19.90 -0.96 -0.82
C HIS A 189 20.62 -2.32 -0.85
N SER A 190 21.08 -2.80 0.31
CA SER A 190 21.92 -3.99 0.39
C SER A 190 21.14 -5.29 0.58
N ALA A 191 19.96 -5.24 1.18
CA ALA A 191 19.12 -6.40 1.54
C ALA A 191 19.88 -7.48 2.32
N LYS A 192 20.82 -7.10 3.20
CA LYS A 192 21.73 -8.08 3.83
C LYS A 192 21.10 -8.81 5.01
N ASP A 193 20.51 -8.08 5.93
CA ASP A 193 20.13 -8.61 7.23
C ASP A 193 18.61 -8.50 7.49
N ILE A 194 17.81 -8.39 6.43
CA ILE A 194 16.37 -8.25 6.51
C ILE A 194 15.66 -8.94 5.35
N ASP A 195 14.57 -9.65 5.64
CA ASP A 195 13.68 -10.25 4.65
C ASP A 195 12.24 -10.34 5.18
N THR A 196 11.75 -9.27 5.82
CA THR A 196 10.35 -9.18 6.27
C THR A 196 9.43 -8.80 5.12
N LEU A 197 8.13 -9.02 5.28
CA LEU A 197 7.16 -8.69 4.24
C LEU A 197 7.15 -7.18 3.96
N GLU A 198 7.24 -6.36 5.00
CA GLU A 198 7.28 -4.90 4.92
C GLU A 198 8.51 -4.40 4.14
N PHE A 199 9.67 -5.02 4.40
CA PHE A 199 10.88 -4.75 3.63
C PHE A 199 10.70 -5.12 2.15
N ARG A 200 10.12 -6.28 1.84
CA ARG A 200 9.87 -6.72 0.46
C ARG A 200 8.92 -5.77 -0.26
N VAL A 201 7.89 -5.27 0.42
CA VAL A 201 6.95 -4.27 -0.12
C VAL A 201 7.67 -2.96 -0.43
N LEU A 202 8.47 -2.43 0.50
CA LEU A 202 9.28 -1.24 0.26
C LEU A 202 10.24 -1.43 -0.91
N TRP A 203 11.01 -2.52 -0.89
CA TRP A 203 11.98 -2.87 -1.92
C TRP A 203 11.34 -2.85 -3.32
N ASP A 204 10.21 -3.52 -3.49
CA ASP A 204 9.52 -3.59 -4.77
C ASP A 204 8.92 -2.23 -5.17
N ALA A 205 8.44 -1.44 -4.21
CA ALA A 205 7.92 -0.10 -4.45
C ALA A 205 9.02 0.85 -4.95
N ASP A 206 10.19 0.79 -4.34
CA ASP A 206 11.35 1.60 -4.73
C ASP A 206 11.86 1.20 -6.12
N TRP A 207 12.00 -0.09 -6.41
CA TRP A 207 12.34 -0.58 -7.75
C TRP A 207 11.34 -0.15 -8.82
N LEU A 208 10.03 -0.14 -8.53
CA LEU A 208 9.00 0.34 -9.48
C LEU A 208 9.15 1.82 -9.84
N VAL A 209 9.69 2.63 -8.93
CA VAL A 209 9.93 4.05 -9.17
C VAL A 209 11.27 4.25 -9.87
N ASN A 210 12.32 3.49 -9.50
CA ASN A 210 13.68 3.69 -10.00
C ASN A 210 13.92 3.11 -11.41
N ILE A 211 13.32 1.97 -11.76
CA ILE A 211 13.58 1.29 -13.04
C ILE A 211 13.41 2.20 -14.26
N PRO A 212 12.35 3.02 -14.40
CA PRO A 212 12.21 3.88 -15.57
C PRO A 212 13.33 4.92 -15.73
N GLU A 213 13.92 5.38 -14.63
CA GLU A 213 15.02 6.33 -14.65
C GLU A 213 16.39 5.65 -14.85
N GLU A 214 16.61 4.50 -14.20
CA GLU A 214 17.93 3.81 -14.21
C GLU A 214 18.14 2.92 -15.43
N TYR A 215 17.06 2.41 -16.02
CA TYR A 215 17.11 1.45 -17.12
C TYR A 215 16.25 1.84 -18.33
N PRO A 216 16.33 3.10 -18.83
CA PRO A 216 15.44 3.60 -19.88
C PRO A 216 15.56 2.85 -21.22
N ASP A 217 16.75 2.30 -21.50
CA ASP A 217 17.08 1.66 -22.79
C ASP A 217 17.01 0.11 -22.73
N HIS A 218 16.40 -0.46 -21.68
CA HIS A 218 16.27 -1.92 -21.61
C HIS A 218 15.27 -2.44 -22.66
N THR A 219 15.71 -3.49 -23.40
CA THR A 219 14.75 -4.21 -24.25
C THR A 219 13.72 -4.95 -23.37
N PRO A 220 12.52 -5.25 -23.91
CA PRO A 220 11.48 -5.98 -23.16
C PRO A 220 12.00 -7.27 -22.52
N GLU A 221 12.83 -8.03 -23.22
CA GLU A 221 13.37 -9.31 -22.72
C GLU A 221 14.36 -9.11 -21.57
N ARG A 222 15.15 -8.02 -21.62
CA ARG A 222 16.08 -7.65 -20.54
C ARG A 222 15.30 -7.12 -19.32
N MET A 223 14.27 -6.33 -19.57
CA MET A 223 13.40 -5.80 -18.55
C MET A 223 12.66 -6.93 -17.82
N GLU A 224 12.09 -7.88 -18.53
CA GLU A 224 11.42 -9.04 -17.95
C GLU A 224 12.36 -9.86 -17.05
N LYS A 225 13.60 -10.12 -17.52
CA LYS A 225 14.62 -10.81 -16.71
C LYS A 225 15.01 -10.02 -15.47
N LEU A 226 15.12 -8.70 -15.56
CA LEU A 226 15.39 -7.83 -14.42
C LEU A 226 14.24 -7.93 -13.41
N ILE A 227 12.99 -7.80 -13.85
CA ILE A 227 11.81 -7.89 -13.00
C ILE A 227 11.79 -9.23 -12.24
N HIS A 228 11.96 -10.35 -12.93
CA HIS A 228 11.97 -11.65 -12.28
C HIS A 228 13.13 -11.83 -11.27
N LYS A 229 14.24 -11.13 -11.47
CA LYS A 229 15.41 -11.19 -10.58
C LYS A 229 15.25 -10.34 -9.33
N VAL A 230 14.68 -9.12 -9.44
CA VAL A 230 14.75 -8.13 -8.37
C VAL A 230 13.49 -8.07 -7.50
N PHE A 231 12.31 -8.31 -8.07
CA PHE A 231 11.05 -8.21 -7.32
C PHE A 231 10.84 -9.37 -6.36
N LYS A 232 10.50 -9.06 -5.12
CA LYS A 232 10.42 -10.00 -4.00
C LYS A 232 8.99 -10.43 -3.69
N THR A 233 7.97 -9.60 -4.02
CA THR A 233 6.54 -9.91 -3.79
C THR A 233 5.86 -10.36 -5.08
N ALA A 234 4.76 -11.10 -4.95
CA ALA A 234 3.95 -11.51 -6.10
C ALA A 234 3.27 -10.30 -6.74
N THR A 235 2.73 -9.41 -5.92
CA THR A 235 2.03 -8.20 -6.35
C THR A 235 2.98 -7.20 -7.01
N GLY A 236 4.14 -6.94 -6.41
CA GLY A 236 5.14 -6.04 -6.99
C GLY A 236 5.63 -6.53 -8.35
N ARG A 237 5.92 -7.83 -8.48
CA ARG A 237 6.30 -8.43 -9.77
C ARG A 237 5.21 -8.30 -10.82
N LYS A 238 3.95 -8.57 -10.45
CA LYS A 238 2.80 -8.42 -11.36
C LYS A 238 2.69 -6.98 -11.87
N LEU A 239 2.72 -6.00 -10.96
CA LEU A 239 2.65 -4.58 -11.30
C LEU A 239 3.82 -4.14 -12.19
N ALA A 240 5.03 -4.66 -11.93
CA ALA A 240 6.19 -4.37 -12.76
C ALA A 240 6.03 -4.90 -14.19
N LEU A 241 5.58 -6.15 -14.36
CA LEU A 241 5.31 -6.74 -15.68
C LEU A 241 4.23 -5.95 -16.44
N GLU A 242 3.17 -5.53 -15.76
CA GLU A 242 2.08 -4.77 -16.37
C GLU A 242 2.48 -3.35 -16.80
N ARG A 243 3.44 -2.72 -16.12
CA ARG A 243 3.77 -1.29 -16.32
C ARG A 243 5.04 -1.05 -17.09
N LEU A 244 6.01 -1.95 -16.95
CA LEU A 244 7.34 -1.76 -17.52
C LEU A 244 7.56 -2.54 -18.82
N LEU A 245 6.63 -3.45 -19.17
CA LEU A 245 6.65 -4.13 -20.44
C LEU A 245 5.59 -3.56 -21.38
N PRO A 246 5.87 -3.56 -22.71
CA PRO A 246 4.87 -3.19 -23.71
C PRO A 246 3.65 -4.09 -23.55
N GLN A 247 2.46 -3.49 -23.47
CA GLN A 247 1.21 -4.26 -23.49
C GLN A 247 1.01 -4.77 -24.93
N PRO A 248 0.56 -6.04 -25.11
CA PRO A 248 0.16 -6.50 -26.44
C PRO A 248 -0.93 -5.57 -26.97
N GLU A 249 -0.72 -5.00 -28.16
CA GLU A 249 -1.72 -4.19 -28.84
C GLU A 249 -3.03 -4.97 -28.85
N ALA A 250 -4.10 -4.39 -28.33
CA ALA A 250 -5.43 -4.97 -28.46
C ALA A 250 -5.72 -5.08 -29.95
N LEU A 251 -5.82 -6.33 -30.46
CA LEU A 251 -6.24 -6.57 -31.85
C LEU A 251 -7.54 -5.82 -32.07
N PRO A 252 -7.64 -4.99 -33.13
CA PRO A 252 -8.88 -4.31 -33.44
C PRO A 252 -9.96 -5.38 -33.76
N ALA A 253 -11.11 -5.20 -33.07
CA ALA A 253 -12.30 -6.05 -33.23
C ALA A 253 -12.91 -5.96 -34.63
#